data_28a2162c87018d25156b1e248b78bba6
#
_entry.id   28a2162c87018d25156b1e248b78bba6
#
_cell.length_a   1.000
_cell.length_b   1.000
_cell.length_c   1.000
_cell.angle_alpha   90.00
_cell.angle_beta   90.00
_cell.angle_gamma   90.00
#
_symmetry.space_group_name_H-M   'P 1'
#
loop_
_entity.id
_entity.type
_entity.pdbx_description
1 polymer ?
#
loop_
_entity_poly.entity_id
_entity_poly.type
_entity_poly.pdbx_seq_one_letter_code
_entity_poly.pdbx_strand_id
1 'polypeptide(L)'
;MLKIPDRVGRVPTLFIASVLIPTAIAALYYGLSSDLYISESHFVVQNAEKSEPSSLGALIKSGGNSSNEGYATRDYILSRDALAKLNRDGLVTRAYGNDSISVLNRFDPWRSGVSRDRLFNFYTKKIEVAYDAGASITTLKVRAFAPKDAYEINRRLLAQAETLVNDLNQRSRADLIAYASKELEEAKAVARKAALALSQYRNQEGVVDPEQQATVQLQMISKLQDEMISTKTQLVQLRAFTPQNPQIPILQTRVRELSREIDQQVGLVAGNQKSLAATAAQYQRLQLESQLADKVLAAAITSLQDARNEARRKRAYVERIVEPNIPDYPTEPHRMRAILGVFAVGMVVWAVLSMLVSGIKEHKD
;
A
#
# COMPACT_ATOMS: atom_id res chain seq x y z
N MET A 1 -69.59 -7.42 61.66
CA MET A 1 -69.12 -7.63 60.26
C MET A 1 -67.98 -6.62 60.02
N LEU A 2 -66.75 -7.11 60.13
CA LEU A 2 -65.56 -6.25 59.84
C LEU A 2 -65.36 -6.22 58.32
N LYS A 3 -65.52 -5.07 57.71
CA LYS A 3 -65.11 -4.79 56.32
C LYS A 3 -63.58 -4.80 56.27
N ILE A 4 -62.99 -5.81 55.68
CA ILE A 4 -61.59 -5.86 55.34
C ILE A 4 -61.38 -4.82 54.21
N PRO A 5 -60.48 -3.85 54.36
CA PRO A 5 -60.29 -2.81 53.36
C PRO A 5 -59.64 -3.39 52.12
N ASP A 6 -60.22 -3.13 50.95
CA ASP A 6 -59.73 -3.40 49.59
C ASP A 6 -58.32 -2.90 49.26
N ARG A 7 -57.57 -2.41 50.26
CA ARG A 7 -56.26 -1.75 50.11
C ARG A 7 -55.10 -2.72 49.90
N VAL A 8 -55.28 -4.01 50.21
CA VAL A 8 -54.18 -5.00 50.15
C VAL A 8 -54.06 -5.70 48.79
N GLY A 9 -55.07 -5.63 47.92
CA GLY A 9 -55.12 -6.42 46.68
C GLY A 9 -54.33 -5.84 45.46
N ARG A 10 -54.08 -4.53 45.39
CA ARG A 10 -53.45 -3.95 44.19
C ARG A 10 -51.93 -3.79 44.23
N VAL A 11 -51.34 -3.59 45.40
CA VAL A 11 -49.91 -3.50 45.59
C VAL A 11 -49.22 -4.83 45.30
N PRO A 12 -49.76 -6.00 45.75
CA PRO A 12 -49.20 -7.30 45.38
C PRO A 12 -49.38 -7.62 43.89
N THR A 13 -50.46 -7.17 43.23
CA THR A 13 -50.66 -7.40 41.79
C THR A 13 -49.67 -6.59 40.95
N LEU A 14 -49.36 -5.37 41.31
CA LEU A 14 -48.33 -4.54 40.65
C LEU A 14 -46.92 -5.15 40.87
N PHE A 15 -46.62 -5.67 42.06
CA PHE A 15 -45.37 -6.36 42.30
C PHE A 15 -45.21 -7.63 41.49
N ILE A 16 -46.27 -8.43 41.42
CA ILE A 16 -46.28 -9.66 40.63
C ILE A 16 -46.07 -9.32 39.13
N ALA A 17 -46.75 -8.31 38.60
CA ALA A 17 -46.67 -7.94 37.17
C ALA A 17 -45.33 -7.28 36.80
N SER A 18 -44.73 -6.44 37.66
CA SER A 18 -43.51 -5.67 37.36
C SER A 18 -42.21 -6.39 37.75
N VAL A 19 -42.25 -7.29 38.76
CA VAL A 19 -41.06 -7.97 39.29
C VAL A 19 -41.10 -9.46 39.03
N LEU A 20 -42.15 -10.17 39.51
CA LEU A 20 -42.14 -11.62 39.46
C LEU A 20 -42.27 -12.19 38.05
N ILE A 21 -43.18 -11.66 37.23
CA ILE A 21 -43.40 -12.16 35.86
C ILE A 21 -42.16 -11.94 34.99
N PRO A 22 -41.56 -10.71 34.87
CA PRO A 22 -40.35 -10.54 34.12
C PRO A 22 -39.18 -11.37 34.61
N THR A 23 -39.01 -11.51 35.91
CA THR A 23 -37.95 -12.34 36.50
C THR A 23 -38.15 -13.82 36.22
N ALA A 24 -39.38 -14.33 36.28
CA ALA A 24 -39.71 -15.72 35.94
C ALA A 24 -39.47 -15.99 34.43
N ILE A 25 -39.85 -15.08 33.55
CA ILE A 25 -39.58 -15.13 32.11
C ILE A 25 -38.07 -15.15 31.85
N ALA A 26 -37.33 -14.26 32.50
CA ALA A 26 -35.86 -14.22 32.39
C ALA A 26 -35.20 -15.51 32.93
N ALA A 27 -35.65 -16.04 34.07
CA ALA A 27 -35.16 -17.31 34.63
C ALA A 27 -35.41 -18.48 33.66
N LEU A 28 -36.58 -18.53 33.04
CA LEU A 28 -36.94 -19.57 32.08
C LEU A 28 -36.11 -19.40 30.78
N TYR A 29 -35.94 -18.19 30.27
CA TYR A 29 -35.13 -17.92 29.07
C TYR A 29 -33.67 -18.31 29.32
N TYR A 30 -33.02 -17.82 30.38
CA TYR A 30 -31.63 -18.12 30.68
C TYR A 30 -31.43 -19.58 31.16
N GLY A 31 -32.43 -20.21 31.70
CA GLY A 31 -32.41 -21.63 32.05
C GLY A 31 -32.41 -22.55 30.83
N LEU A 32 -33.15 -22.15 29.76
CA LEU A 32 -33.24 -22.90 28.51
C LEU A 32 -32.17 -22.49 27.48
N SER A 33 -31.42 -21.42 27.73
CA SER A 33 -30.35 -20.95 26.84
C SER A 33 -29.14 -21.88 26.87
N SER A 34 -28.61 -22.23 25.70
CA SER A 34 -27.40 -23.07 25.60
C SER A 34 -26.17 -22.29 26.06
N ASP A 35 -25.23 -23.00 26.65
CA ASP A 35 -23.94 -22.49 27.06
C ASP A 35 -23.08 -22.13 25.90
N LEU A 36 -22.29 -21.04 26.04
CA LEU A 36 -21.36 -20.51 25.04
C LEU A 36 -19.94 -20.60 25.60
N TYR A 37 -19.08 -21.17 24.79
CA TYR A 37 -17.65 -21.33 25.03
C TYR A 37 -16.90 -20.29 24.17
N ILE A 38 -15.91 -19.61 24.75
CA ILE A 38 -15.14 -18.57 24.08
C ILE A 38 -13.70 -19.04 23.89
N SER A 39 -13.28 -19.19 22.64
CA SER A 39 -11.87 -19.36 22.28
C SER A 39 -11.29 -18.01 21.90
N GLU A 40 -10.17 -17.64 22.51
CA GLU A 40 -9.49 -16.37 22.32
C GLU A 40 -8.10 -16.60 21.77
N SER A 41 -7.68 -15.74 20.83
CA SER A 41 -6.32 -15.71 20.30
C SER A 41 -5.87 -14.26 20.07
N HIS A 42 -4.57 -14.01 20.22
CA HIS A 42 -3.95 -12.70 19.99
C HIS A 42 -2.84 -12.84 18.97
N PHE A 43 -2.82 -11.94 18.00
CA PHE A 43 -1.78 -11.91 17.00
C PHE A 43 -1.43 -10.47 16.61
N VAL A 44 -0.21 -10.29 16.11
CA VAL A 44 0.29 -9.04 15.56
C VAL A 44 0.58 -9.24 14.09
N VAL A 45 0.23 -8.25 13.28
CA VAL A 45 0.72 -8.15 11.91
C VAL A 45 1.97 -7.27 11.95
N GLN A 46 3.14 -7.90 11.94
CA GLN A 46 4.41 -7.19 11.97
C GLN A 46 4.90 -6.92 10.56
N ASN A 47 5.19 -5.65 10.26
CA ASN A 47 6.03 -5.26 9.15
C ASN A 47 7.49 -5.29 9.61
N ALA A 48 8.36 -5.98 8.90
CA ALA A 48 9.79 -6.08 9.21
C ALA A 48 10.57 -4.75 9.01
N GLU A 49 9.89 -3.63 8.88
CA GLU A 49 10.50 -2.30 8.87
C GLU A 49 10.90 -1.89 10.29
N LYS A 50 12.10 -2.27 10.74
CA LYS A 50 12.84 -1.42 11.65
C LYS A 50 13.28 -0.19 10.85
N SER A 51 12.49 0.87 10.91
CA SER A 51 12.86 2.18 10.37
C SER A 51 14.12 2.65 11.09
N GLU A 52 15.24 2.69 10.38
CA GLU A 52 16.30 3.63 10.75
C GLU A 52 15.72 5.03 10.57
N PRO A 53 15.73 5.90 11.57
CA PRO A 53 15.19 7.25 11.45
C PRO A 53 16.12 8.12 10.60
N SER A 54 15.92 8.12 9.29
CA SER A 54 16.40 9.22 8.46
C SER A 54 15.50 10.43 8.73
N SER A 55 16.07 11.48 9.28
CA SER A 55 15.38 12.65 9.85
C SER A 55 14.41 13.40 8.94
N LEU A 56 14.44 13.20 7.63
CA LEU A 56 13.51 13.80 6.69
C LEU A 56 12.35 12.87 6.30
N GLY A 57 12.57 11.55 6.31
CA GLY A 57 11.54 10.55 6.02
C GLY A 57 10.52 10.38 7.16
N ALA A 58 10.90 10.71 8.39
CA ALA A 58 10.03 10.59 9.57
C ALA A 58 8.85 11.58 9.55
N LEU A 59 9.01 12.76 8.96
CA LEU A 59 7.95 13.79 8.88
C LEU A 59 6.89 13.49 7.81
N ILE A 60 7.24 12.74 6.77
CA ILE A 60 6.32 12.35 5.68
C ILE A 60 5.66 11.00 5.99
N LYS A 61 6.30 10.15 6.81
CA LYS A 61 5.89 8.77 7.11
C LYS A 61 5.09 8.59 8.40
N SER A 62 4.65 9.67 9.08
CA SER A 62 3.86 9.58 10.32
C SER A 62 2.42 9.10 10.15
N GLY A 63 2.04 8.62 8.99
CA GLY A 63 0.71 8.13 8.62
C GLY A 63 0.67 6.66 8.20
N GLY A 64 1.14 5.74 9.04
CA GLY A 64 0.55 4.44 9.25
C GLY A 64 0.39 3.43 8.12
N ASN A 65 1.42 2.61 7.82
CA ASN A 65 1.18 1.40 7.04
C ASN A 65 0.88 0.16 7.92
N SER A 66 1.38 0.09 9.15
CA SER A 66 1.12 -1.05 10.05
C SER A 66 -0.31 -1.07 10.61
N SER A 67 -0.95 0.09 10.78
CA SER A 67 -2.35 0.18 11.20
C SER A 67 -3.31 -0.33 10.12
N ASN A 68 -3.00 -0.13 8.84
CA ASN A 68 -3.87 -0.54 7.73
C ASN A 68 -4.00 -2.07 7.61
N GLU A 69 -2.94 -2.83 7.85
CA GLU A 69 -2.96 -4.29 7.74
C GLU A 69 -3.76 -4.96 8.87
N GLY A 70 -3.72 -4.40 10.09
CA GLY A 70 -4.55 -4.84 11.19
C GLY A 70 -6.04 -4.63 10.93
N TYR A 71 -6.42 -3.46 10.41
CA TYR A 71 -7.81 -3.19 10.01
C TYR A 71 -8.25 -4.07 8.83
N ALA A 72 -7.41 -4.25 7.83
CA ALA A 72 -7.71 -5.13 6.69
C ALA A 72 -7.94 -6.58 7.12
N THR A 73 -7.12 -7.08 8.05
CA THR A 73 -7.27 -8.42 8.61
C THR A 73 -8.56 -8.57 9.40
N ARG A 74 -8.92 -7.57 10.22
CA ARG A 74 -10.20 -7.54 10.94
C ARG A 74 -11.38 -7.56 9.97
N ASP A 75 -11.39 -6.68 8.96
CA ASP A 75 -12.47 -6.59 7.99
C ASP A 75 -12.59 -7.88 7.17
N TYR A 76 -11.47 -8.52 6.84
CA TYR A 76 -11.48 -9.80 6.17
C TYR A 76 -12.10 -10.90 7.03
N ILE A 77 -11.71 -11.05 8.30
CA ILE A 77 -12.27 -12.05 9.21
C ILE A 77 -13.79 -11.87 9.30
N LEU A 78 -14.29 -10.65 9.36
CA LEU A 78 -15.71 -10.34 9.42
C LEU A 78 -16.38 -10.32 8.04
N SER A 79 -15.72 -10.77 6.97
CA SER A 79 -16.24 -10.78 5.61
C SER A 79 -17.00 -12.06 5.26
N ARG A 80 -17.79 -11.98 4.18
CA ARG A 80 -18.47 -13.13 3.56
C ARG A 80 -17.50 -14.14 2.98
N ASP A 81 -16.33 -13.68 2.51
CA ASP A 81 -15.30 -14.54 1.92
C ASP A 81 -14.63 -15.41 2.97
N ALA A 82 -14.31 -14.85 4.14
CA ALA A 82 -13.78 -15.62 5.26
C ALA A 82 -14.79 -16.69 5.71
N LEU A 83 -16.07 -16.32 5.86
CA LEU A 83 -17.13 -17.28 6.17
C LEU A 83 -17.26 -18.38 5.10
N ALA A 84 -17.23 -18.02 3.82
CA ALA A 84 -17.35 -18.98 2.72
C ALA A 84 -16.19 -19.99 2.72
N LYS A 85 -14.96 -19.53 2.95
CA LYS A 85 -13.78 -20.39 3.08
C LYS A 85 -13.85 -21.26 4.33
N LEU A 86 -14.26 -20.69 5.47
CA LEU A 86 -14.41 -21.40 6.74
C LEU A 86 -15.47 -22.49 6.69
N ASN A 87 -16.55 -22.26 5.95
CA ASN A 87 -17.69 -23.17 5.85
C ASN A 87 -17.64 -24.12 4.63
N ARG A 88 -16.48 -24.27 3.95
CA ARG A 88 -16.36 -25.15 2.77
C ARG A 88 -16.76 -26.59 3.06
N ASP A 89 -16.40 -27.09 4.24
CA ASP A 89 -16.73 -28.44 4.73
C ASP A 89 -17.95 -28.44 5.66
N GLY A 90 -18.73 -27.35 5.70
CA GLY A 90 -19.92 -27.21 6.53
C GLY A 90 -19.62 -27.04 8.02
N LEU A 91 -18.40 -26.68 8.41
CA LEU A 91 -18.01 -26.53 9.81
C LEU A 91 -18.92 -25.57 10.57
N VAL A 92 -19.11 -24.34 10.03
CA VAL A 92 -19.91 -23.29 10.68
C VAL A 92 -21.37 -23.71 10.79
N THR A 93 -21.90 -24.29 9.72
CA THR A 93 -23.29 -24.76 9.69
C THR A 93 -23.52 -25.88 10.71
N ARG A 94 -22.58 -26.81 10.88
CA ARG A 94 -22.65 -27.88 11.87
C ARG A 94 -22.47 -27.36 13.29
N ALA A 95 -21.48 -26.50 13.53
CA ALA A 95 -21.17 -25.96 14.84
C ALA A 95 -22.35 -25.16 15.44
N TYR A 96 -23.09 -24.44 14.61
CA TYR A 96 -24.19 -23.60 15.07
C TYR A 96 -25.58 -24.18 14.80
N GLY A 97 -25.69 -25.21 13.97
CA GLY A 97 -26.97 -25.87 13.61
C GLY A 97 -27.19 -27.22 14.29
N ASN A 98 -26.34 -27.64 15.24
CA ASN A 98 -26.45 -28.92 15.93
C ASN A 98 -27.75 -29.02 16.73
N ASP A 99 -28.38 -30.19 16.74
CA ASP A 99 -29.62 -30.47 17.47
C ASP A 99 -29.45 -30.44 19.00
N SER A 100 -28.23 -30.55 19.51
CA SER A 100 -27.92 -30.39 20.96
C SER A 100 -28.07 -28.94 21.44
N ILE A 101 -28.16 -27.96 20.52
CA ILE A 101 -28.29 -26.53 20.84
C ILE A 101 -29.76 -26.20 21.03
N SER A 102 -30.08 -25.44 22.09
CA SER A 102 -31.44 -24.93 22.32
C SER A 102 -32.03 -24.26 21.09
N VAL A 103 -33.29 -24.50 20.80
CA VAL A 103 -34.03 -23.91 19.70
C VAL A 103 -33.92 -22.35 19.66
N LEU A 104 -33.81 -21.73 20.84
CA LEU A 104 -33.68 -20.27 20.99
C LEU A 104 -32.33 -19.74 20.51
N ASN A 105 -31.27 -20.55 20.56
CA ASN A 105 -29.89 -20.12 20.26
C ASN A 105 -29.34 -20.71 18.96
N ARG A 106 -30.01 -21.75 18.42
CA ARG A 106 -29.59 -22.51 17.25
C ARG A 106 -29.72 -21.72 15.96
N PHE A 107 -28.76 -21.86 15.07
CA PHE A 107 -28.91 -21.39 13.69
C PHE A 107 -29.91 -22.26 12.93
N ASP A 108 -30.85 -21.63 12.24
CA ASP A 108 -31.92 -22.24 11.45
C ASP A 108 -32.67 -23.38 12.20
N PRO A 109 -33.35 -23.08 13.33
CA PRO A 109 -34.02 -24.06 14.14
C PRO A 109 -35.15 -24.82 13.41
N TRP A 110 -35.70 -24.19 12.37
CA TRP A 110 -36.82 -24.75 11.59
C TRP A 110 -36.36 -25.45 10.31
N ARG A 111 -35.03 -25.56 10.08
CA ARG A 111 -34.44 -26.15 8.86
C ARG A 111 -35.05 -25.59 7.55
N SER A 112 -35.38 -24.32 7.57
CA SER A 112 -36.05 -23.61 6.46
C SER A 112 -35.15 -23.35 5.25
N GLY A 113 -33.92 -23.85 5.28
CA GLY A 113 -32.87 -23.71 4.27
C GLY A 113 -31.76 -22.74 4.68
N VAL A 114 -30.52 -23.14 4.40
CA VAL A 114 -29.35 -22.36 4.76
C VAL A 114 -29.21 -21.15 3.81
N SER A 115 -29.80 -20.01 4.20
CA SER A 115 -29.52 -18.75 3.52
C SER A 115 -28.13 -18.27 3.93
N ARG A 116 -27.28 -17.98 2.92
CA ARG A 116 -25.92 -17.44 3.14
C ARG A 116 -25.94 -16.14 3.95
N ASP A 117 -26.92 -15.29 3.73
CA ASP A 117 -27.06 -14.02 4.43
C ASP A 117 -27.46 -14.20 5.89
N ARG A 118 -28.36 -15.13 6.18
CA ARG A 118 -28.71 -15.47 7.57
C ARG A 118 -27.52 -16.08 8.31
N LEU A 119 -26.77 -16.97 7.65
CA LEU A 119 -25.56 -17.55 8.23
C LEU A 119 -24.50 -16.46 8.50
N PHE A 120 -24.31 -15.53 7.59
CA PHE A 120 -23.38 -14.40 7.76
C PHE A 120 -23.78 -13.51 8.94
N ASN A 121 -25.04 -13.12 9.04
CA ASN A 121 -25.55 -12.33 10.17
C ASN A 121 -25.43 -13.07 11.53
N PHE A 122 -25.53 -14.39 11.51
CA PHE A 122 -25.34 -15.19 12.71
C PHE A 122 -23.84 -15.27 13.08
N TYR A 123 -22.98 -15.51 12.08
CA TYR A 123 -21.54 -15.56 12.20
C TYR A 123 -20.96 -14.26 12.79
N THR A 124 -21.33 -13.10 12.25
CA THR A 124 -20.83 -11.80 12.73
C THR A 124 -21.21 -11.49 14.17
N LYS A 125 -22.32 -12.07 14.69
CA LYS A 125 -22.69 -11.96 16.11
C LYS A 125 -21.87 -12.87 17.04
N LYS A 126 -21.26 -13.92 16.48
CA LYS A 126 -20.49 -14.92 17.24
C LYS A 126 -18.98 -14.71 17.16
N ILE A 127 -18.52 -13.91 16.20
CA ILE A 127 -17.11 -13.60 16.02
C ILE A 127 -16.89 -12.12 16.40
N GLU A 128 -15.94 -11.90 17.29
CA GLU A 128 -15.51 -10.58 17.71
C GLU A 128 -14.03 -10.40 17.37
N VAL A 129 -13.72 -9.35 16.64
CA VAL A 129 -12.34 -8.98 16.27
C VAL A 129 -12.10 -7.56 16.74
N ALA A 130 -11.20 -7.39 17.68
CA ALA A 130 -10.76 -6.09 18.18
C ALA A 130 -9.31 -5.85 17.75
N TYR A 131 -9.06 -4.72 17.10
CA TYR A 131 -7.70 -4.28 16.77
C TYR A 131 -7.34 -3.09 17.65
N ASP A 132 -6.29 -3.25 18.46
CA ASP A 132 -5.70 -2.19 19.26
C ASP A 132 -4.56 -1.54 18.46
N ALA A 133 -4.81 -0.34 17.95
CA ALA A 133 -3.83 0.41 17.17
C ALA A 133 -2.61 0.86 18.01
N GLY A 134 -2.77 1.03 19.31
CA GLY A 134 -1.67 1.43 20.21
C GLY A 134 -0.67 0.32 20.45
N ALA A 135 -1.16 -0.89 20.63
CA ALA A 135 -0.33 -2.09 20.82
C ALA A 135 -0.07 -2.86 19.50
N SER A 136 -0.76 -2.49 18.41
CA SER A 136 -0.78 -3.23 17.12
C SER A 136 -1.23 -4.69 17.28
N ILE A 137 -1.98 -5.01 18.33
CA ILE A 137 -2.46 -6.36 18.65
C ILE A 137 -3.89 -6.53 18.12
N THR A 138 -4.13 -7.62 17.42
CA THR A 138 -5.48 -8.05 17.03
C THR A 138 -5.91 -9.17 17.95
N THR A 139 -7.05 -9.01 18.61
CA THR A 139 -7.70 -10.02 19.45
C THR A 139 -8.85 -10.63 18.67
N LEU A 140 -8.85 -11.94 18.52
CA LEU A 140 -9.92 -12.71 17.91
C LEU A 140 -10.62 -13.56 18.98
N LYS A 141 -11.92 -13.32 19.20
CA LYS A 141 -12.77 -14.11 20.09
C LYS A 141 -13.85 -14.82 19.29
N VAL A 142 -13.92 -16.11 19.46
CA VAL A 142 -14.90 -16.97 18.80
C VAL A 142 -15.81 -17.59 19.84
N ARG A 143 -17.13 -17.33 19.71
CA ARG A 143 -18.16 -17.90 20.57
C ARG A 143 -18.83 -19.07 19.86
N ALA A 144 -18.79 -20.25 20.44
CA ALA A 144 -19.50 -21.44 19.94
C ALA A 144 -20.18 -22.22 21.07
N PHE A 145 -21.07 -23.14 20.72
CA PHE A 145 -21.81 -23.94 21.68
C PHE A 145 -21.07 -25.20 22.14
N ALA A 146 -19.94 -25.51 21.49
CA ALA A 146 -19.04 -26.56 21.92
C ALA A 146 -17.60 -26.06 22.00
N PRO A 147 -16.79 -26.49 23.00
CA PRO A 147 -15.40 -26.05 23.17
C PRO A 147 -14.53 -26.31 21.94
N LYS A 148 -14.70 -27.52 21.35
CA LYS A 148 -13.94 -27.93 20.15
C LYS A 148 -14.28 -27.08 18.92
N ASP A 149 -15.56 -26.69 18.76
CA ASP A 149 -16.00 -25.88 17.64
C ASP A 149 -15.47 -24.44 17.78
N ALA A 150 -15.47 -23.86 18.99
CA ALA A 150 -14.91 -22.56 19.27
C ALA A 150 -13.41 -22.52 18.90
N TYR A 151 -12.66 -23.51 19.35
CA TYR A 151 -11.24 -23.67 19.05
C TYR A 151 -10.97 -23.84 17.55
N GLU A 152 -11.67 -24.76 16.89
CA GLU A 152 -11.42 -25.07 15.47
C GLU A 152 -11.79 -23.90 14.56
N ILE A 153 -12.87 -23.17 14.84
CA ILE A 153 -13.25 -21.97 14.11
C ILE A 153 -12.18 -20.88 14.31
N ASN A 154 -11.74 -20.65 15.55
CA ASN A 154 -10.69 -19.66 15.84
C ASN A 154 -9.39 -20.01 15.12
N ARG A 155 -8.92 -21.25 15.26
CA ARG A 155 -7.69 -21.73 14.59
C ARG A 155 -7.72 -21.55 13.08
N ARG A 156 -8.86 -21.87 12.43
CA ARG A 156 -9.01 -21.73 10.99
C ARG A 156 -9.10 -20.26 10.55
N LEU A 157 -9.77 -19.41 11.32
CA LEU A 157 -9.81 -17.97 11.03
C LEU A 157 -8.43 -17.33 11.17
N LEU A 158 -7.67 -17.71 12.18
CA LEU A 158 -6.29 -17.25 12.35
C LEU A 158 -5.40 -17.69 11.17
N ALA A 159 -5.51 -18.93 10.73
CA ALA A 159 -4.77 -19.44 9.57
C ALA A 159 -5.19 -18.73 8.25
N GLN A 160 -6.47 -18.38 8.10
CA GLN A 160 -6.94 -17.59 6.97
C GLN A 160 -6.40 -16.14 7.00
N ALA A 161 -6.31 -15.53 8.18
CA ALA A 161 -5.72 -14.21 8.38
C ALA A 161 -4.23 -14.21 8.02
N GLU A 162 -3.47 -15.23 8.42
CA GLU A 162 -2.07 -15.42 8.02
C GLU A 162 -1.93 -15.54 6.50
N THR A 163 -2.78 -16.36 5.88
CA THR A 163 -2.76 -16.55 4.42
C THR A 163 -3.04 -15.23 3.71
N LEU A 164 -4.03 -14.45 4.17
CA LEU A 164 -4.34 -13.14 3.59
C LEU A 164 -3.15 -12.20 3.65
N VAL A 165 -2.53 -12.05 4.82
CA VAL A 165 -1.37 -11.15 5.01
C VAL A 165 -0.22 -11.59 4.13
N ASN A 166 0.07 -12.88 4.06
CA ASN A 166 1.11 -13.43 3.19
C ASN A 166 0.83 -13.17 1.71
N ASP A 167 -0.41 -13.36 1.25
CA ASP A 167 -0.83 -13.12 -0.14
C ASP A 167 -0.72 -11.64 -0.51
N LEU A 168 -1.17 -10.74 0.37
CA LEU A 168 -1.07 -9.29 0.17
C LEU A 168 0.40 -8.86 0.05
N ASN A 169 1.26 -9.36 0.92
CA ASN A 169 2.68 -9.06 0.87
C ASN A 169 3.38 -9.61 -0.37
N GLN A 170 3.02 -10.82 -0.80
CA GLN A 170 3.57 -11.41 -2.00
C GLN A 170 3.19 -10.61 -3.24
N ARG A 171 1.92 -10.17 -3.34
CA ARG A 171 1.45 -9.30 -4.44
C ARG A 171 2.16 -7.96 -4.41
N SER A 172 2.20 -7.28 -3.26
CA SER A 172 2.86 -5.98 -3.13
C SER A 172 4.33 -6.02 -3.56
N ARG A 173 5.06 -7.09 -3.19
CA ARG A 173 6.46 -7.30 -3.63
C ARG A 173 6.58 -7.57 -5.13
N ALA A 174 5.68 -8.39 -5.68
CA ALA A 174 5.66 -8.68 -7.10
C ALA A 174 5.37 -7.43 -7.93
N ASP A 175 4.41 -6.62 -7.50
CA ASP A 175 4.04 -5.36 -8.15
C ASP A 175 5.18 -4.35 -8.12
N LEU A 176 5.88 -4.21 -6.99
CA LEU A 176 7.04 -3.33 -6.85
C LEU A 176 8.16 -3.70 -7.83
N ILE A 177 8.50 -5.00 -7.91
CA ILE A 177 9.53 -5.49 -8.84
C ILE A 177 9.06 -5.35 -10.30
N ALA A 178 7.79 -5.63 -10.58
CA ALA A 178 7.24 -5.53 -11.93
C ALA A 178 7.27 -4.07 -12.43
N TYR A 179 6.89 -3.11 -11.57
CA TYR A 179 6.97 -1.69 -11.90
C TYR A 179 8.40 -1.25 -12.21
N ALA A 180 9.36 -1.53 -11.32
CA ALA A 180 10.77 -1.17 -11.53
C ALA A 180 11.39 -1.89 -12.75
N SER A 181 10.96 -3.13 -13.04
CA SER A 181 11.39 -3.85 -14.25
C SER A 181 10.86 -3.19 -15.53
N LYS A 182 9.62 -2.72 -15.52
CA LYS A 182 9.02 -2.01 -16.65
C LYS A 182 9.75 -0.68 -16.89
N GLU A 183 10.01 0.09 -15.83
CA GLU A 183 10.77 1.34 -15.89
C GLU A 183 12.17 1.10 -16.51
N LEU A 184 12.84 0.03 -16.12
CA LEU A 184 14.14 -0.34 -16.70
C LEU A 184 14.03 -0.65 -18.20
N GLU A 185 13.02 -1.40 -18.65
CA GLU A 185 12.86 -1.72 -20.08
C GLU A 185 12.55 -0.44 -20.90
N GLU A 186 11.74 0.46 -20.37
CA GLU A 186 11.48 1.76 -20.99
C GLU A 186 12.76 2.60 -21.07
N ALA A 187 13.54 2.70 -20.00
CA ALA A 187 14.83 3.41 -19.98
C ALA A 187 15.84 2.81 -20.96
N LYS A 188 15.93 1.49 -21.07
CA LYS A 188 16.77 0.80 -22.08
C LYS A 188 16.36 1.14 -23.50
N ALA A 189 15.06 1.19 -23.78
CA ALA A 189 14.56 1.55 -25.10
C ALA A 189 14.94 2.99 -25.48
N VAL A 190 14.80 3.93 -24.52
CA VAL A 190 15.17 5.34 -24.72
C VAL A 190 16.68 5.50 -24.93
N ALA A 191 17.52 4.86 -24.09
CA ALA A 191 18.98 4.92 -24.21
C ALA A 191 19.44 4.34 -25.56
N ARG A 192 18.90 3.20 -25.97
CA ARG A 192 19.20 2.60 -27.28
C ARG A 192 18.82 3.53 -28.43
N LYS A 193 17.64 4.16 -28.37
CA LYS A 193 17.17 5.09 -29.40
C LYS A 193 18.07 6.32 -29.50
N ALA A 194 18.45 6.91 -28.37
CA ALA A 194 19.35 8.06 -28.33
C ALA A 194 20.75 7.73 -28.87
N ALA A 195 21.32 6.59 -28.45
CA ALA A 195 22.61 6.12 -28.95
C ALA A 195 22.60 5.85 -30.47
N LEU A 196 21.54 5.25 -30.97
CA LEU A 196 21.36 5.02 -32.41
C LEU A 196 21.25 6.33 -33.18
N ALA A 197 20.49 7.31 -32.70
CA ALA A 197 20.34 8.62 -33.32
C ALA A 197 21.69 9.35 -33.42
N LEU A 198 22.47 9.34 -32.33
CA LEU A 198 23.82 9.93 -32.33
C LEU A 198 24.75 9.19 -33.31
N SER A 199 24.73 7.86 -33.33
CA SER A 199 25.54 7.05 -34.25
C SER A 199 25.17 7.28 -35.71
N GLN A 200 23.88 7.32 -36.03
CA GLN A 200 23.38 7.61 -37.37
C GLN A 200 23.82 9.03 -37.83
N TYR A 201 23.71 10.03 -36.97
CA TYR A 201 24.13 11.38 -37.26
C TYR A 201 25.63 11.44 -37.52
N ARG A 202 26.48 10.80 -36.73
CA ARG A 202 27.92 10.68 -36.95
C ARG A 202 28.25 10.07 -38.32
N ASN A 203 27.55 9.02 -38.72
CA ASN A 203 27.75 8.34 -39.99
C ASN A 203 27.27 9.18 -41.18
N GLN A 204 26.14 9.89 -41.05
CA GLN A 204 25.59 10.74 -42.12
C GLN A 204 26.45 11.97 -42.42
N GLU A 205 26.94 12.62 -41.38
CA GLU A 205 27.77 13.82 -41.53
C GLU A 205 29.25 13.50 -41.71
N GLY A 206 29.65 12.23 -41.53
CA GLY A 206 31.06 11.80 -41.61
C GLY A 206 31.95 12.38 -40.54
N VAL A 207 31.37 12.79 -39.40
CA VAL A 207 32.05 13.51 -38.31
C VAL A 207 31.91 12.70 -37.02
N VAL A 208 33.01 12.33 -36.43
CA VAL A 208 33.04 11.63 -35.13
C VAL A 208 32.85 12.61 -33.97
N ASP A 209 33.60 13.72 -34.02
CA ASP A 209 33.54 14.83 -33.06
C ASP A 209 33.80 16.17 -33.78
N PRO A 210 32.74 16.97 -34.02
CA PRO A 210 32.85 18.23 -34.73
C PRO A 210 33.75 19.25 -34.03
N GLU A 211 33.80 19.27 -32.69
CA GLU A 211 34.61 20.24 -31.94
C GLU A 211 36.09 19.92 -32.07
N GLN A 212 36.43 18.65 -31.92
CA GLN A 212 37.83 18.22 -32.07
C GLN A 212 38.30 18.39 -33.50
N GLN A 213 37.44 18.10 -34.49
CA GLN A 213 37.76 18.31 -35.91
C GLN A 213 37.90 19.80 -36.24
N ALA A 214 37.05 20.66 -35.68
CA ALA A 214 37.17 22.12 -35.86
C ALA A 214 38.50 22.62 -35.24
N THR A 215 38.91 22.12 -34.07
CA THR A 215 40.18 22.50 -33.47
C THR A 215 41.38 22.17 -34.38
N VAL A 216 41.42 20.98 -34.95
CA VAL A 216 42.47 20.56 -35.90
C VAL A 216 42.46 21.45 -37.15
N GLN A 217 41.26 21.76 -37.67
CA GLN A 217 41.11 22.61 -38.86
C GLN A 217 41.56 24.04 -38.61
N LEU A 218 41.24 24.61 -37.43
CA LEU A 218 41.72 25.94 -37.04
C LEU A 218 43.26 26.00 -36.89
N GLN A 219 43.89 24.95 -36.39
CA GLN A 219 45.33 24.84 -36.32
C GLN A 219 45.96 24.83 -37.73
N MET A 220 45.32 24.12 -38.69
CA MET A 220 45.75 24.12 -40.10
C MET A 220 45.62 25.51 -40.73
N ILE A 221 44.49 26.21 -40.51
CA ILE A 221 44.28 27.58 -40.94
C ILE A 221 45.35 28.53 -40.41
N SER A 222 45.68 28.42 -39.10
CA SER A 222 46.74 29.20 -38.47
C SER A 222 48.09 29.01 -39.19
N LYS A 223 48.49 27.77 -39.48
CA LYS A 223 49.71 27.47 -40.23
C LYS A 223 49.73 28.05 -41.63
N LEU A 224 48.60 27.97 -42.36
CA LEU A 224 48.49 28.58 -43.69
C LEU A 224 48.56 30.12 -43.61
N GLN A 225 47.97 30.73 -42.58
CA GLN A 225 48.09 32.17 -42.35
C GLN A 225 49.53 32.61 -42.06
N ASP A 226 50.27 31.84 -41.21
CA ASP A 226 51.68 32.12 -40.93
C ASP A 226 52.52 32.01 -42.16
N GLU A 227 52.28 30.99 -43.03
CA GLU A 227 53.00 30.89 -44.34
C GLU A 227 52.63 32.01 -45.28
N MET A 228 51.36 32.46 -45.36
CA MET A 228 50.91 33.62 -46.18
C MET A 228 51.56 34.87 -45.66
N ILE A 229 51.62 35.11 -44.36
CA ILE A 229 52.28 36.32 -43.78
C ILE A 229 53.77 36.34 -44.15
N SER A 230 54.46 35.23 -43.98
CA SER A 230 55.86 35.05 -44.32
C SER A 230 56.12 35.36 -45.83
N THR A 231 55.28 34.74 -46.69
CA THR A 231 55.35 34.98 -48.16
C THR A 231 55.06 36.43 -48.58
N LYS A 232 54.02 37.02 -47.90
CA LYS A 232 53.76 38.47 -48.11
C LYS A 232 54.91 39.37 -47.70
N THR A 233 55.57 39.09 -46.57
CA THR A 233 56.73 39.80 -46.07
C THR A 233 57.89 39.74 -47.07
N GLN A 234 58.20 38.52 -47.57
CA GLN A 234 59.22 38.36 -48.63
C GLN A 234 58.87 39.09 -49.89
N LEU A 235 57.59 39.03 -50.29
CA LEU A 235 57.11 39.79 -51.47
C LEU A 235 57.30 41.31 -51.32
N VAL A 236 56.95 41.85 -50.14
CA VAL A 236 57.15 43.31 -49.85
C VAL A 236 58.61 43.71 -49.89
N GLN A 237 59.51 42.89 -49.29
CA GLN A 237 60.92 43.10 -49.28
C GLN A 237 61.52 43.10 -50.72
N LEU A 238 61.18 42.10 -51.53
CA LEU A 238 61.65 42.01 -52.92
C LEU A 238 61.13 43.16 -53.77
N ARG A 239 59.88 43.58 -53.60
CA ARG A 239 59.33 44.77 -54.30
C ARG A 239 60.03 46.05 -53.93
N ALA A 240 60.45 46.23 -52.66
CA ALA A 240 61.11 47.44 -52.18
C ALA A 240 62.56 47.51 -52.62
N PHE A 241 63.32 46.39 -52.62
CA PHE A 241 64.76 46.37 -52.86
C PHE A 241 65.15 45.93 -54.30
N THR A 242 64.32 45.06 -54.95
CA THR A 242 64.63 44.49 -56.28
C THR A 242 63.34 44.38 -57.11
N PRO A 243 62.78 45.49 -57.63
CA PRO A 243 61.47 45.55 -58.29
C PRO A 243 61.34 44.69 -59.55
N GLN A 244 62.46 44.33 -60.19
CA GLN A 244 62.51 43.56 -61.46
C GLN A 244 62.82 42.08 -61.18
N ASN A 245 62.80 41.62 -59.93
CA ASN A 245 63.06 40.21 -59.58
C ASN A 245 62.00 39.25 -60.14
N PRO A 246 62.38 38.20 -60.91
CA PRO A 246 61.47 37.24 -61.50
C PRO A 246 60.70 36.40 -60.50
N GLN A 247 61.08 36.43 -59.22
CA GLN A 247 60.36 35.68 -58.10
C GLN A 247 59.08 36.46 -57.71
N ILE A 248 58.93 37.74 -57.97
CA ILE A 248 57.78 38.55 -57.59
C ILE A 248 56.46 37.96 -58.10
N PRO A 249 56.27 37.59 -59.41
CA PRO A 249 55.02 36.96 -59.84
C PRO A 249 54.74 35.60 -59.26
N ILE A 250 55.80 34.82 -58.95
CA ILE A 250 55.67 33.52 -58.33
C ILE A 250 55.12 33.67 -56.90
N LEU A 251 55.72 34.58 -56.10
CA LEU A 251 55.27 34.87 -54.75
C LEU A 251 53.86 35.47 -54.73
N GLN A 252 53.50 36.29 -55.68
CA GLN A 252 52.13 36.81 -55.84
C GLN A 252 51.12 35.72 -56.11
N THR A 253 51.44 34.74 -56.92
CA THR A 253 50.59 33.59 -57.20
C THR A 253 50.46 32.70 -55.92
N ARG A 254 51.57 32.44 -55.19
CA ARG A 254 51.54 31.72 -53.96
C ARG A 254 50.68 32.41 -52.90
N VAL A 255 50.77 33.72 -52.75
CA VAL A 255 49.88 34.47 -51.82
C VAL A 255 48.42 34.31 -52.20
N ARG A 256 48.06 34.35 -53.48
CA ARG A 256 46.69 34.16 -53.96
C ARG A 256 46.17 32.76 -53.70
N GLU A 257 47.00 31.75 -53.95
CA GLU A 257 46.62 30.33 -53.68
C GLU A 257 46.46 30.06 -52.18
N LEU A 258 47.39 30.56 -51.32
CA LEU A 258 47.26 30.47 -49.89
C LEU A 258 46.00 31.19 -49.38
N SER A 259 45.65 32.35 -49.93
CA SER A 259 44.44 33.08 -49.58
C SER A 259 43.18 32.27 -49.92
N ARG A 260 43.13 31.68 -51.13
CA ARG A 260 42.01 30.84 -51.56
C ARG A 260 41.86 29.60 -50.68
N GLU A 261 42.98 28.93 -50.33
CA GLU A 261 42.99 27.78 -49.48
C GLU A 261 42.50 28.13 -48.08
N ILE A 262 42.98 29.26 -47.52
CA ILE A 262 42.48 29.75 -46.21
C ILE A 262 40.97 30.01 -46.26
N ASP A 263 40.46 30.71 -47.29
CA ASP A 263 39.03 30.99 -47.43
C ASP A 263 38.21 29.71 -47.56
N GLN A 264 38.73 28.74 -48.30
CA GLN A 264 38.12 27.41 -48.44
C GLN A 264 38.06 26.67 -47.10
N GLN A 265 39.19 26.65 -46.38
CA GLN A 265 39.26 25.97 -45.06
C GLN A 265 38.42 26.68 -44.02
N VAL A 266 38.35 28.01 -43.99
CA VAL A 266 37.44 28.80 -43.14
C VAL A 266 35.99 28.45 -43.44
N GLY A 267 35.65 28.30 -44.73
CA GLY A 267 34.30 27.94 -45.15
C GLY A 267 33.86 26.56 -44.70
N LEU A 268 34.81 25.62 -44.53
CA LEU A 268 34.54 24.29 -43.94
C LEU A 268 34.28 24.35 -42.43
N VAL A 269 34.95 25.26 -41.71
CA VAL A 269 34.76 25.46 -40.27
C VAL A 269 33.48 26.26 -40.00
N ALA A 270 33.28 27.37 -40.69
CA ALA A 270 32.17 28.30 -40.44
C ALA A 270 31.70 28.95 -41.74
N GLY A 271 30.41 29.23 -41.88
CA GLY A 271 29.86 30.02 -42.98
C GLY A 271 28.96 29.26 -43.97
N ASN A 272 28.92 27.94 -43.97
CA ASN A 272 28.05 27.14 -44.81
C ASN A 272 27.11 26.25 -44.00
N GLN A 273 25.97 25.85 -44.57
CA GLN A 273 25.03 24.93 -43.93
C GLN A 273 25.64 23.55 -43.61
N LYS A 274 26.72 23.17 -44.26
CA LYS A 274 27.49 21.95 -44.04
C LYS A 274 28.81 22.21 -43.26
N SER A 275 28.96 23.40 -42.66
CA SER A 275 30.14 23.69 -41.85
C SER A 275 30.16 22.93 -40.54
N LEU A 276 31.35 22.69 -39.99
CA LEU A 276 31.51 22.03 -38.67
C LEU A 276 30.74 22.77 -37.58
N ALA A 277 30.63 24.09 -37.63
CA ALA A 277 29.86 24.89 -36.71
C ALA A 277 28.34 24.59 -36.78
N ALA A 278 27.79 24.38 -37.98
CA ALA A 278 26.39 24.03 -38.17
C ALA A 278 26.08 22.61 -37.69
N THR A 279 27.01 21.66 -37.93
CA THR A 279 26.84 20.26 -37.49
C THR A 279 27.08 20.08 -35.97
N ALA A 280 27.91 20.93 -35.35
CA ALA A 280 28.24 20.86 -33.92
C ALA A 280 27.01 21.06 -33.04
N ALA A 281 26.11 21.98 -33.37
CA ALA A 281 24.91 22.23 -32.53
C ALA A 281 23.98 21.02 -32.46
N GLN A 282 23.74 20.35 -33.59
CA GLN A 282 22.90 19.12 -33.62
C GLN A 282 23.61 17.95 -32.96
N TYR A 283 24.92 17.81 -33.14
CA TYR A 283 25.75 16.81 -32.50
C TYR A 283 25.68 16.96 -30.96
N GLN A 284 25.90 18.15 -30.43
CA GLN A 284 25.83 18.44 -28.99
C GLN A 284 24.46 18.10 -28.40
N ARG A 285 23.39 18.43 -29.12
CA ARG A 285 22.03 18.08 -28.70
C ARG A 285 21.85 16.57 -28.60
N LEU A 286 22.23 15.80 -29.63
CA LEU A 286 22.11 14.33 -29.64
C LEU A 286 23.03 13.69 -28.60
N GLN A 287 24.22 14.24 -28.37
CA GLN A 287 25.16 13.80 -27.36
C GLN A 287 24.57 13.99 -25.95
N LEU A 288 23.99 15.18 -25.69
CA LEU A 288 23.33 15.46 -24.40
C LEU A 288 22.12 14.53 -24.17
N GLU A 289 21.32 14.28 -25.22
CA GLU A 289 20.18 13.38 -25.19
C GLU A 289 20.64 11.94 -24.85
N SER A 290 21.74 11.47 -25.48
CA SER A 290 22.32 10.16 -25.16
C SER A 290 22.84 10.08 -23.72
N GLN A 291 23.57 11.10 -23.26
CA GLN A 291 24.08 11.16 -21.88
C GLN A 291 22.95 11.20 -20.85
N LEU A 292 21.87 11.94 -21.12
CA LEU A 292 20.70 11.98 -20.25
C LEU A 292 20.02 10.61 -20.20
N ALA A 293 19.84 9.97 -21.35
CA ALA A 293 19.25 8.65 -21.44
C ALA A 293 20.08 7.58 -20.70
N ASP A 294 21.40 7.66 -20.76
CA ASP A 294 22.30 6.79 -20.01
C ASP A 294 22.18 7.00 -18.49
N LYS A 295 22.03 8.25 -18.03
CA LYS A 295 21.78 8.57 -16.61
C LYS A 295 20.43 8.03 -16.14
N VAL A 296 19.38 8.17 -16.94
CA VAL A 296 18.06 7.60 -16.64
C VAL A 296 18.12 6.09 -16.57
N LEU A 297 18.84 5.43 -17.49
CA LEU A 297 19.07 3.99 -17.47
C LEU A 297 19.80 3.55 -16.19
N ALA A 298 20.86 4.26 -15.79
CA ALA A 298 21.58 3.97 -14.56
C ALA A 298 20.68 4.11 -13.32
N ALA A 299 19.84 5.15 -13.26
CA ALA A 299 18.87 5.34 -12.19
C ALA A 299 17.82 4.22 -12.16
N ALA A 300 17.31 3.78 -13.31
CA ALA A 300 16.34 2.68 -13.39
C ALA A 300 16.96 1.33 -12.96
N ILE A 301 18.24 1.07 -13.25
CA ILE A 301 18.95 -0.11 -12.74
C ILE A 301 19.03 -0.08 -11.22
N THR A 302 19.38 1.07 -10.63
CA THR A 302 19.43 1.26 -9.18
C THR A 302 18.04 1.07 -8.56
N SER A 303 17.00 1.69 -9.16
CA SER A 303 15.61 1.54 -8.71
C SER A 303 15.17 0.08 -8.67
N LEU A 304 15.50 -0.73 -9.70
CA LEU A 304 15.19 -2.16 -9.69
C LEU A 304 15.97 -2.93 -8.61
N GLN A 305 17.23 -2.58 -8.37
CA GLN A 305 18.02 -3.19 -7.29
C GLN A 305 17.42 -2.87 -5.92
N ASP A 306 17.01 -1.63 -5.70
CA ASP A 306 16.37 -1.17 -4.47
C ASP A 306 15.02 -1.85 -4.27
N ALA A 307 14.19 -1.93 -5.33
CA ALA A 307 12.93 -2.67 -5.30
C ALA A 307 13.12 -4.15 -4.91
N ARG A 308 14.14 -4.80 -5.45
CA ARG A 308 14.50 -6.19 -5.10
C ARG A 308 14.99 -6.32 -3.66
N ASN A 309 15.80 -5.38 -3.18
CA ASN A 309 16.28 -5.36 -1.81
C ASN A 309 15.13 -5.12 -0.83
N GLU A 310 14.26 -4.18 -1.13
CA GLU A 310 13.06 -3.89 -0.34
C GLU A 310 12.10 -5.08 -0.30
N ALA A 311 11.87 -5.73 -1.45
CA ALA A 311 11.07 -6.96 -1.52
C ALA A 311 11.65 -8.13 -0.70
N ARG A 312 12.97 -8.16 -0.47
CA ARG A 312 13.61 -9.13 0.43
C ARG A 312 13.48 -8.74 1.90
N ARG A 313 13.49 -7.44 2.23
CA ARG A 313 13.39 -6.92 3.60
C ARG A 313 11.96 -6.92 4.10
N LYS A 314 10.99 -6.51 3.28
CA LYS A 314 9.57 -6.46 3.65
C LYS A 314 8.97 -7.86 3.66
N ARG A 315 9.10 -8.54 4.80
CA ARG A 315 8.36 -9.77 5.11
C ARG A 315 7.40 -9.43 6.23
N ALA A 316 6.21 -8.88 5.90
CA ALA A 316 5.18 -8.86 6.90
C ALA A 316 4.71 -10.30 7.13
N TYR A 317 4.53 -10.66 8.38
CA TYR A 317 4.03 -11.97 8.82
C TYR A 317 3.12 -11.76 10.01
N VAL A 318 2.20 -12.70 10.16
CA VAL A 318 1.38 -12.77 11.36
C VAL A 318 2.16 -13.50 12.42
N GLU A 319 2.47 -12.82 13.52
CA GLU A 319 3.07 -13.43 14.70
C GLU A 319 1.96 -13.73 15.72
N ARG A 320 1.82 -14.98 16.09
CA ARG A 320 0.85 -15.42 17.09
C ARG A 320 1.42 -15.18 18.47
N ILE A 321 0.82 -14.25 19.22
CA ILE A 321 1.20 -13.98 20.61
C ILE A 321 0.54 -15.00 21.54
N VAL A 322 -0.73 -15.27 21.29
CA VAL A 322 -1.53 -16.24 22.04
C VAL A 322 -2.24 -17.17 21.07
N GLU A 323 -1.95 -18.47 21.17
CA GLU A 323 -2.63 -19.49 20.38
C GLU A 323 -4.10 -19.65 20.84
N PRO A 324 -5.01 -20.05 19.93
CA PRO A 324 -6.39 -20.36 20.31
C PRO A 324 -6.44 -21.39 21.46
N ASN A 325 -7.20 -21.08 22.50
CA ASN A 325 -7.40 -21.98 23.63
C ASN A 325 -8.65 -22.86 23.44
N ILE A 326 -8.64 -24.05 24.00
CA ILE A 326 -9.85 -24.88 24.18
C ILE A 326 -10.45 -24.46 25.51
N PRO A 327 -11.64 -23.84 25.55
CA PRO A 327 -12.25 -23.43 26.83
C PRO A 327 -12.75 -24.61 27.63
N ASP A 328 -12.43 -24.63 28.93
CA ASP A 328 -12.79 -25.73 29.84
C ASP A 328 -14.20 -25.57 30.44
N TYR A 329 -14.69 -24.31 30.51
CA TYR A 329 -16.01 -24.01 31.08
C TYR A 329 -16.75 -22.96 30.22
N PRO A 330 -18.10 -22.96 30.28
CA PRO A 330 -18.90 -21.98 29.57
C PRO A 330 -18.78 -20.61 30.22
N THR A 331 -18.47 -19.58 29.40
CA THR A 331 -18.29 -18.21 29.87
C THR A 331 -19.59 -17.40 29.81
N GLU A 332 -20.49 -17.71 28.89
CA GLU A 332 -21.77 -17.03 28.67
C GLU A 332 -22.91 -18.04 28.58
N PRO A 333 -24.16 -17.68 28.93
CA PRO A 333 -24.58 -16.44 29.57
C PRO A 333 -24.31 -16.43 31.07
N HIS A 334 -24.05 -15.25 31.65
CA HIS A 334 -23.96 -15.09 33.11
C HIS A 334 -25.36 -15.16 33.75
N ARG A 335 -25.95 -16.38 33.85
CA ARG A 335 -27.36 -16.63 34.22
C ARG A 335 -27.77 -15.88 35.47
N MET A 336 -27.01 -16.04 36.58
CA MET A 336 -27.33 -15.41 37.86
C MET A 336 -27.31 -13.88 37.78
N ARG A 337 -26.28 -13.30 37.12
CA ARG A 337 -26.19 -11.83 36.98
C ARG A 337 -27.33 -11.27 36.14
N ALA A 338 -27.72 -11.95 35.05
CA ALA A 338 -28.81 -11.52 34.18
C ALA A 338 -30.17 -11.57 34.90
N ILE A 339 -30.48 -12.66 35.64
CA ILE A 339 -31.71 -12.78 36.39
C ILE A 339 -31.78 -11.76 37.51
N LEU A 340 -30.70 -11.58 38.30
CA LEU A 340 -30.62 -10.52 39.31
C LEU A 340 -30.76 -9.12 38.75
N GLY A 341 -30.18 -8.85 37.56
CA GLY A 341 -30.34 -7.58 36.85
C GLY A 341 -31.80 -7.29 36.51
N VAL A 342 -32.52 -8.26 35.94
CA VAL A 342 -33.94 -8.12 35.62
C VAL A 342 -34.79 -7.93 36.89
N PHE A 343 -34.47 -8.66 37.95
CA PHE A 343 -35.11 -8.51 39.26
C PHE A 343 -34.90 -7.06 39.82
N ALA A 344 -33.67 -6.57 39.81
CA ALA A 344 -33.34 -5.22 40.32
C ALA A 344 -34.07 -4.11 39.53
N VAL A 345 -34.07 -4.21 38.17
CA VAL A 345 -34.83 -3.28 37.32
C VAL A 345 -36.32 -3.37 37.62
N GLY A 346 -36.85 -4.57 37.74
CA GLY A 346 -38.26 -4.81 38.13
C GLY A 346 -38.62 -4.13 39.47
N MET A 347 -37.74 -4.21 40.47
CA MET A 347 -37.92 -3.55 41.76
C MET A 347 -37.96 -2.01 41.64
N VAL A 348 -37.07 -1.41 40.82
CA VAL A 348 -37.09 0.04 40.61
C VAL A 348 -38.41 0.45 39.92
N VAL A 349 -38.81 -0.26 38.88
CA VAL A 349 -40.08 -0.02 38.16
C VAL A 349 -41.27 -0.16 39.11
N TRP A 350 -41.29 -1.18 39.95
CA TRP A 350 -42.33 -1.36 40.95
C TRP A 350 -42.38 -0.18 41.95
N ALA A 351 -41.22 0.26 42.48
CA ALA A 351 -41.16 1.39 43.42
C ALA A 351 -41.73 2.67 42.80
N VAL A 352 -41.32 3.01 41.57
CA VAL A 352 -41.84 4.18 40.84
C VAL A 352 -43.34 4.09 40.59
N LEU A 353 -43.82 2.93 40.10
CA LEU A 353 -45.24 2.74 39.84
C LEU A 353 -46.08 2.80 41.15
N SER A 354 -45.57 2.23 42.23
CA SER A 354 -46.26 2.26 43.53
C SER A 354 -46.36 3.68 44.10
N MET A 355 -45.30 4.48 43.92
CA MET A 355 -45.27 5.91 44.30
C MET A 355 -46.26 6.73 43.47
N LEU A 356 -46.31 6.56 42.16
CA LEU A 356 -47.26 7.19 41.25
C LEU A 356 -48.72 6.83 41.61
N VAL A 357 -49.00 5.58 41.83
CA VAL A 357 -50.37 5.14 42.21
C VAL A 357 -50.76 5.65 43.60
N SER A 358 -49.81 5.76 44.54
CA SER A 358 -50.06 6.37 45.85
C SER A 358 -50.35 7.88 45.74
N GLY A 359 -49.56 8.65 44.92
CA GLY A 359 -49.76 10.08 44.70
C GLY A 359 -51.09 10.42 43.99
N ILE A 360 -51.50 9.60 43.00
CA ILE A 360 -52.80 9.77 42.34
C ILE A 360 -53.97 9.52 43.28
N LYS A 361 -53.82 8.62 44.23
CA LYS A 361 -54.88 8.36 45.23
C LYS A 361 -55.00 9.49 46.24
N GLU A 362 -53.90 10.10 46.66
CA GLU A 362 -53.88 11.22 47.62
C GLU A 362 -54.50 12.50 47.01
N HIS A 363 -54.50 12.64 45.69
CA HIS A 363 -55.14 13.78 45.00
C HIS A 363 -56.61 13.53 44.64
N LYS A 364 -57.17 12.36 44.90
CA LYS A 364 -58.55 11.99 44.56
C LYS A 364 -59.49 11.91 45.78
N ASP A 365 -58.91 11.98 46.98
CA ASP A 365 -59.64 12.14 48.25
C ASP A 365 -59.53 13.62 48.68
#